data_30c9f31cf41e312498826b2f4dc55ab8
#
_entry.id   30c9f31cf41e312498826b2f4dc55ab8
#
_cell.length_a   1.000
_cell.length_b   1.000
_cell.length_c   1.000
_cell.angle_alpha   90.00
_cell.angle_beta   90.00
_cell.angle_gamma   90.00
#
_symmetry.space_group_name_H-M   'P 1'
#
loop_
_entity.id
_entity.type
_entity.pdbx_description
1 polymer ?
#
loop_
_entity_poly.entity_id
_entity_poly.type
_entity_poly.pdbx_seq_one_letter_code
_entity_poly.pdbx_strand_id
1 'polypeptide(L)'
;MTNVKKPLPPDRVFEELFVDLHISGIWPDGKVISDAVPKQSPEEILNAYRDQKTNQGFDLKSFFEEHFEPSVTNSTDFQSDVSRIVEEHIEILWDILKRDADKPIEGSSLLALPNPYIVPGGRFNEIYYWDSYFTMLGLQVSGKVNIIENMIDNFSWLLKEVGFIPNGNRSYFLGRSQPPFYALMISLLAEEKGEQIFTKYLAMLEREYSFWMNNNMSLNTENNIAEEHGVKMK
;
A
#
# COMPACT_ATOMS: atom_id res chain seq x y z
N MET A 1 -5.88 9.20 -22.34
CA MET A 1 -5.39 9.38 -20.96
C MET A 1 -6.62 9.37 -20.07
N THR A 2 -6.93 8.27 -19.45
CA THR A 2 -7.99 8.19 -18.45
C THR A 2 -7.51 9.00 -17.25
N ASN A 3 -8.25 10.06 -16.92
CA ASN A 3 -8.00 10.90 -15.76
C ASN A 3 -8.35 10.09 -14.51
N VAL A 4 -7.46 9.18 -14.10
CA VAL A 4 -7.62 8.43 -12.86
C VAL A 4 -7.45 9.45 -11.73
N LYS A 5 -8.56 9.84 -11.12
CA LYS A 5 -8.57 10.74 -9.98
C LYS A 5 -7.71 10.09 -8.90
N LYS A 6 -6.60 10.70 -8.51
CA LYS A 6 -5.74 10.15 -7.44
C LYS A 6 -6.61 9.86 -6.22
N PRO A 7 -6.52 8.66 -5.63
CA PRO A 7 -7.32 8.35 -4.46
C PRO A 7 -6.92 9.27 -3.31
N LEU A 8 -7.92 9.85 -2.68
CA LEU A 8 -7.72 10.70 -1.51
C LEU A 8 -7.38 9.84 -0.28
N PRO A 9 -6.59 10.33 0.66
CA PRO A 9 -6.38 9.65 1.92
C PRO A 9 -7.66 9.68 2.78
N PRO A 10 -7.83 8.72 3.73
CA PRO A 10 -9.08 8.55 4.48
C PRO A 10 -9.55 9.79 5.24
N ASP A 11 -8.62 10.60 5.75
CA ASP A 11 -8.95 11.87 6.44
C ASP A 11 -9.63 12.90 5.51
N ARG A 12 -9.37 12.82 4.20
CA ARG A 12 -10.01 13.67 3.19
C ARG A 12 -11.28 13.05 2.63
N VAL A 13 -11.43 11.73 2.76
CA VAL A 13 -12.61 10.99 2.29
C VAL A 13 -13.73 11.00 3.32
N PHE A 14 -13.39 10.78 4.61
CA PHE A 14 -14.35 10.64 5.71
C PHE A 14 -14.34 11.82 6.69
N GLU A 15 -13.56 12.85 6.40
CA GLU A 15 -13.59 14.16 7.06
C GLU A 15 -13.68 14.06 8.61
N GLU A 16 -14.71 14.66 9.23
CA GLU A 16 -14.90 14.65 10.67
C GLU A 16 -15.12 13.24 11.26
N LEU A 17 -15.73 12.32 10.52
CA LEU A 17 -15.90 10.94 10.98
C LEU A 17 -14.53 10.28 11.23
N PHE A 18 -13.57 10.49 10.32
CA PHE A 18 -12.23 9.94 10.48
C PHE A 18 -11.53 10.48 11.73
N VAL A 19 -11.67 11.77 11.99
CA VAL A 19 -11.13 12.42 13.19
C VAL A 19 -11.79 11.85 14.45
N ASP A 20 -13.11 11.79 14.49
CA ASP A 20 -13.88 11.33 15.65
C ASP A 20 -13.57 9.86 15.97
N LEU A 21 -13.41 9.00 14.95
CA LEU A 21 -12.97 7.62 15.12
C LEU A 21 -11.58 7.53 15.77
N HIS A 22 -10.61 8.34 15.32
CA HIS A 22 -9.23 8.29 15.83
C HIS A 22 -9.11 8.84 17.25
N ILE A 23 -9.83 9.92 17.60
CA ILE A 23 -9.76 10.50 18.94
C ILE A 23 -10.62 9.76 19.97
N SER A 24 -11.51 8.88 19.52
CA SER A 24 -12.42 8.13 20.40
C SER A 24 -11.69 7.20 21.39
N GLY A 25 -10.48 6.75 21.03
CA GLY A 25 -9.73 5.76 21.81
C GLY A 25 -10.33 4.34 21.80
N ILE A 26 -11.37 4.08 20.99
CA ILE A 26 -12.03 2.77 20.90
C ILE A 26 -11.07 1.72 20.32
N TRP A 27 -10.27 2.11 19.33
CA TRP A 27 -9.28 1.24 18.70
C TRP A 27 -7.87 1.60 19.15
N PRO A 28 -7.10 0.64 19.69
CA PRO A 28 -5.74 0.89 20.15
C PRO A 28 -4.75 1.16 19.00
N ASP A 29 -5.07 0.74 17.78
CA ASP A 29 -4.28 0.98 16.58
C ASP A 29 -5.14 1.70 15.53
N GLY A 30 -4.80 2.96 15.25
CA GLY A 30 -5.46 3.79 14.23
C GLY A 30 -5.38 3.22 12.81
N LYS A 31 -4.48 2.26 12.58
CA LYS A 31 -4.40 1.57 11.28
C LYS A 31 -5.66 0.76 10.98
N VAL A 32 -6.34 0.24 12.00
CA VAL A 32 -7.63 -0.46 11.84
C VAL A 32 -8.66 0.45 11.17
N ILE A 33 -8.70 1.73 11.56
CA ILE A 33 -9.59 2.72 10.97
C ILE A 33 -9.13 3.11 9.56
N SER A 34 -7.83 3.38 9.41
CA SER A 34 -7.26 3.86 8.14
C SER A 34 -7.32 2.83 7.01
N ASP A 35 -7.33 1.55 7.36
CA ASP A 35 -7.35 0.43 6.42
C ASP A 35 -8.75 -0.15 6.20
N ALA A 36 -9.73 0.27 6.99
CA ALA A 36 -11.09 -0.25 6.91
C ALA A 36 -11.68 -0.04 5.51
N VAL A 37 -12.44 -1.03 5.07
CA VAL A 37 -13.07 -1.04 3.75
C VAL A 37 -14.52 -0.56 3.90
N PRO A 38 -14.92 0.53 3.23
CA PRO A 38 -16.29 1.02 3.31
C PRO A 38 -17.25 0.04 2.60
N LYS A 39 -18.44 -0.17 3.21
CA LYS A 39 -19.50 -1.03 2.66
C LYS A 39 -20.45 -0.28 1.73
N GLN A 40 -20.47 1.05 1.82
CA GLN A 40 -21.26 1.95 0.99
C GLN A 40 -20.34 3.07 0.44
N SER A 41 -20.89 3.95 -0.39
CA SER A 41 -20.14 5.12 -0.85
C SER A 41 -19.75 6.04 0.32
N PRO A 42 -18.61 6.72 0.25
CA PRO A 42 -18.19 7.67 1.28
C PRO A 42 -19.24 8.74 1.59
N GLU A 43 -19.95 9.22 0.57
CA GLU A 43 -21.00 10.23 0.73
C GLU A 43 -22.18 9.70 1.56
N GLU A 44 -22.63 8.46 1.30
CA GLU A 44 -23.70 7.82 2.07
C GLU A 44 -23.29 7.64 3.53
N ILE A 45 -22.07 7.19 3.80
CA ILE A 45 -21.53 6.99 5.15
C ILE A 45 -21.45 8.32 5.88
N LEU A 46 -20.91 9.38 5.26
CA LEU A 46 -20.80 10.69 5.88
C LEU A 46 -22.17 11.31 6.19
N ASN A 47 -23.14 11.18 5.27
CA ASN A 47 -24.49 11.67 5.50
C ASN A 47 -25.17 10.91 6.65
N ALA A 48 -25.08 9.57 6.67
CA ALA A 48 -25.59 8.77 7.78
C ALA A 48 -24.94 9.16 9.12
N TYR A 49 -23.64 9.40 9.14
CA TYR A 49 -22.92 9.85 10.33
C TYR A 49 -23.43 11.21 10.84
N ARG A 50 -23.56 12.19 9.94
CA ARG A 50 -24.03 13.54 10.27
C ARG A 50 -25.45 13.55 10.82
N ASP A 51 -26.30 12.69 10.26
CA ASP A 51 -27.68 12.55 10.70
C ASP A 51 -27.84 11.87 12.06
N GLN A 52 -26.93 10.93 12.37
CA GLN A 52 -27.06 10.08 13.57
C GLN A 52 -26.23 10.55 14.76
N LYS A 53 -25.08 11.23 14.56
CA LYS A 53 -24.10 11.52 15.61
C LYS A 53 -24.64 12.36 16.79
N THR A 54 -25.74 13.09 16.60
CA THR A 54 -26.38 13.90 17.64
C THR A 54 -27.55 13.20 18.34
N ASN A 55 -27.92 12.00 17.87
CA ASN A 55 -29.04 11.26 18.42
C ASN A 55 -28.71 10.69 19.80
N GLN A 56 -29.71 10.70 20.70
CA GLN A 56 -29.55 10.06 21.99
C GLN A 56 -29.31 8.56 21.82
N GLY A 57 -28.20 8.05 22.38
CA GLY A 57 -27.81 6.64 22.27
C GLY A 57 -26.96 6.30 21.04
N PHE A 58 -26.49 7.31 20.29
CA PHE A 58 -25.54 7.07 19.23
C PHE A 58 -24.26 6.40 19.77
N ASP A 59 -23.87 5.27 19.15
CA ASP A 59 -22.63 4.54 19.48
C ASP A 59 -21.70 4.49 18.27
N LEU A 60 -20.57 5.18 18.38
CA LEU A 60 -19.60 5.32 17.29
C LEU A 60 -18.98 3.98 16.86
N LYS A 61 -18.83 3.03 17.81
CA LYS A 61 -18.29 1.71 17.51
C LYS A 61 -19.26 0.90 16.66
N SER A 62 -20.51 0.84 17.05
CA SER A 62 -21.57 0.16 16.30
C SER A 62 -21.74 0.78 14.91
N PHE A 63 -21.68 2.11 14.81
CA PHE A 63 -21.72 2.81 13.54
C PHE A 63 -20.57 2.39 12.63
N PHE A 64 -19.34 2.33 13.15
CA PHE A 64 -18.19 1.88 12.36
C PHE A 64 -18.35 0.42 11.89
N GLU A 65 -18.73 -0.49 12.77
CA GLU A 65 -18.94 -1.90 12.44
C GLU A 65 -20.08 -2.13 11.42
N GLU A 66 -21.08 -1.27 11.42
CA GLU A 66 -22.17 -1.28 10.42
C GLU A 66 -21.69 -0.85 9.03
N HIS A 67 -20.89 0.21 8.94
CA HIS A 67 -20.55 0.88 7.69
C HIS A 67 -19.19 0.48 7.10
N PHE A 68 -18.34 -0.17 7.89
CA PHE A 68 -17.01 -0.59 7.45
C PHE A 68 -16.78 -2.07 7.74
N GLU A 69 -15.97 -2.70 6.88
CA GLU A 69 -15.35 -3.97 7.16
C GLU A 69 -13.92 -3.73 7.62
N PRO A 70 -13.43 -4.46 8.65
CA PRO A 70 -12.01 -4.42 8.96
C PRO A 70 -11.24 -4.85 7.69
N SER A 71 -10.14 -4.18 7.40
CA SER A 71 -9.25 -4.67 6.35
C SER A 71 -8.91 -6.12 6.72
N VAL A 72 -9.07 -7.02 5.74
CA VAL A 72 -8.79 -8.43 5.96
C VAL A 72 -7.33 -8.56 6.40
N THR A 73 -7.11 -8.54 7.71
CA THR A 73 -5.94 -9.21 8.24
C THR A 73 -6.22 -10.66 7.93
N ASN A 74 -5.53 -11.23 6.95
CA ASN A 74 -5.39 -12.68 6.93
C ASN A 74 -4.55 -13.04 8.17
N SER A 75 -5.11 -12.81 9.35
CA SER A 75 -4.75 -13.55 10.54
C SER A 75 -5.24 -14.95 10.25
N THR A 76 -4.48 -15.64 9.42
CA THR A 76 -4.61 -17.07 9.33
C THR A 76 -4.42 -17.57 10.75
N ASP A 77 -5.18 -18.56 11.18
CA ASP A 77 -4.91 -19.34 12.38
C ASP A 77 -3.58 -20.11 12.24
N PHE A 78 -2.65 -19.51 11.46
CA PHE A 78 -1.35 -20.09 11.21
C PHE A 78 -0.55 -20.12 12.49
N GLN A 79 -0.29 -21.33 12.94
CA GLN A 79 0.62 -21.60 14.05
C GLN A 79 1.92 -22.13 13.49
N SER A 80 3.03 -21.52 13.89
CA SER A 80 4.36 -22.03 13.58
C SER A 80 4.52 -23.43 14.17
N ASP A 81 4.82 -24.37 13.31
CA ASP A 81 5.22 -25.72 13.72
C ASP A 81 6.73 -25.77 13.83
N VAL A 82 7.22 -25.78 15.06
CA VAL A 82 8.66 -25.78 15.39
C VAL A 82 9.38 -27.09 15.02
N SER A 83 8.64 -28.13 14.61
CA SER A 83 9.22 -29.38 14.12
C SER A 83 9.62 -29.33 12.64
N ARG A 84 9.13 -28.33 11.89
CA ARG A 84 9.47 -28.15 10.47
C ARG A 84 10.85 -27.56 10.32
N ILE A 85 11.54 -27.98 9.26
CA ILE A 85 12.76 -27.29 8.82
C ILE A 85 12.42 -25.89 8.27
N VAL A 86 13.38 -24.98 8.30
CA VAL A 86 13.17 -23.57 7.97
C VAL A 86 12.65 -23.39 6.55
N GLU A 87 13.17 -24.16 5.60
CA GLU A 87 12.80 -24.10 4.19
C GLU A 87 11.32 -24.44 3.97
N GLU A 88 10.83 -25.52 4.59
CA GLU A 88 9.41 -25.91 4.52
C GLU A 88 8.51 -24.84 5.16
N HIS A 89 8.96 -24.26 6.27
CA HIS A 89 8.23 -23.18 6.93
C HIS A 89 8.10 -21.95 6.02
N ILE A 90 9.19 -21.55 5.36
CA ILE A 90 9.22 -20.42 4.41
C ILE A 90 8.29 -20.69 3.23
N GLU A 91 8.29 -21.89 2.65
CA GLU A 91 7.40 -22.22 1.54
C GLU A 91 5.92 -22.04 1.90
N ILE A 92 5.51 -22.45 3.10
CA ILE A 92 4.14 -22.23 3.58
C ILE A 92 3.85 -20.74 3.77
N LEU A 93 4.81 -19.97 4.29
CA LEU A 93 4.63 -18.53 4.48
C LEU A 93 4.42 -17.79 3.17
N TRP A 94 5.05 -18.20 2.05
CA TRP A 94 4.80 -17.56 0.75
C TRP A 94 3.32 -17.61 0.35
N ASP A 95 2.64 -18.72 0.58
CA ASP A 95 1.22 -18.87 0.25
C ASP A 95 0.34 -18.03 1.19
N ILE A 96 0.68 -17.95 2.47
CA ILE A 96 -0.04 -17.16 3.47
C ILE A 96 0.10 -15.66 3.23
N LEU A 97 1.30 -15.21 2.85
CA LEU A 97 1.61 -13.79 2.65
C LEU A 97 1.27 -13.29 1.25
N LYS A 98 0.92 -14.19 0.34
CA LYS A 98 0.49 -13.82 -1.01
C LYS A 98 -0.86 -13.12 -0.97
N ARG A 99 -0.97 -12.09 -1.78
CA ARG A 99 -2.22 -11.42 -2.14
C ARG A 99 -2.45 -11.58 -3.63
N ASP A 100 -3.70 -11.81 -4.01
CA ASP A 100 -4.10 -11.75 -5.41
C ASP A 100 -4.17 -10.29 -5.87
N ALA A 101 -4.39 -10.09 -7.18
CA ALA A 101 -4.63 -8.76 -7.73
C ALA A 101 -5.81 -8.08 -7.01
N ASP A 102 -5.61 -6.82 -6.64
CA ASP A 102 -6.61 -6.05 -5.92
C ASP A 102 -7.76 -5.60 -6.82
N LYS A 103 -8.93 -5.41 -6.21
CA LYS A 103 -10.07 -4.75 -6.85
C LYS A 103 -10.22 -3.34 -6.28
N PRO A 104 -10.37 -2.32 -7.13
CA PRO A 104 -10.64 -0.97 -6.65
C PRO A 104 -11.96 -0.92 -5.87
N ILE A 105 -11.95 -0.33 -4.68
CA ILE A 105 -13.12 -0.09 -3.86
C ILE A 105 -13.17 1.41 -3.56
N GLU A 106 -14.30 2.05 -3.85
CA GLU A 106 -14.48 3.46 -3.61
C GLU A 106 -14.37 3.79 -2.12
N GLY A 107 -13.58 4.81 -1.79
CA GLY A 107 -13.32 5.21 -0.39
C GLY A 107 -12.29 4.36 0.34
N SER A 108 -11.85 3.23 -0.20
CA SER A 108 -10.76 2.47 0.38
C SER A 108 -9.43 3.21 0.25
N SER A 109 -8.59 3.12 1.28
CA SER A 109 -7.22 3.65 1.21
C SER A 109 -6.29 2.83 0.33
N LEU A 110 -6.67 1.60 -0.05
CA LEU A 110 -5.83 0.71 -0.83
C LEU A 110 -5.70 1.19 -2.27
N LEU A 111 -4.46 1.37 -2.73
CA LEU A 111 -4.13 1.54 -4.15
C LEU A 111 -4.16 0.15 -4.78
N ALA A 112 -5.22 -0.16 -5.51
CA ALA A 112 -5.45 -1.49 -6.06
C ALA A 112 -4.39 -1.87 -7.10
N LEU A 113 -3.58 -2.88 -6.80
CA LEU A 113 -2.50 -3.36 -7.65
C LEU A 113 -3.00 -4.43 -8.61
N PRO A 114 -2.59 -4.38 -9.89
CA PRO A 114 -3.13 -5.24 -10.94
C PRO A 114 -2.60 -6.69 -10.93
N ASN A 115 -1.53 -6.98 -10.19
CA ASN A 115 -0.92 -8.31 -10.18
C ASN A 115 -0.78 -8.86 -8.74
N PRO A 116 -0.69 -10.18 -8.56
CA PRO A 116 -0.39 -10.79 -7.26
C PRO A 116 0.94 -10.31 -6.67
N TYR A 117 1.02 -10.24 -5.35
CA TYR A 117 2.21 -9.77 -4.63
C TYR A 117 2.33 -10.41 -3.24
N ILE A 118 3.47 -10.27 -2.61
CA ILE A 118 3.73 -10.70 -1.23
C ILE A 118 3.72 -9.49 -0.30
N VAL A 119 3.11 -9.65 0.87
CA VAL A 119 3.12 -8.65 1.96
C VAL A 119 4.01 -9.10 3.11
N PRO A 120 4.50 -8.19 3.96
CA PRO A 120 5.32 -8.56 5.13
C PRO A 120 4.55 -9.39 6.16
N GLY A 121 3.23 -9.24 6.24
CA GLY A 121 2.37 -9.98 7.17
C GLY A 121 2.10 -9.25 8.49
N GLY A 122 1.33 -9.90 9.37
CA GLY A 122 0.85 -9.30 10.59
C GLY A 122 -0.03 -8.08 10.31
N ARG A 123 0.29 -6.94 10.91
CA ARG A 123 -0.41 -5.68 10.65
C ARG A 123 -0.07 -5.03 9.29
N PHE A 124 0.92 -5.55 8.56
CA PHE A 124 1.41 -5.01 7.29
C PHE A 124 0.84 -5.80 6.12
N ASN A 125 -0.38 -5.42 5.70
CA ASN A 125 -1.12 -6.08 4.62
C ASN A 125 -0.97 -5.39 3.26
N GLU A 126 -0.03 -4.48 3.15
CA GLU A 126 0.32 -3.75 1.95
C GLU A 126 1.67 -4.23 1.40
N ILE A 127 1.90 -3.99 0.10
CA ILE A 127 3.26 -4.04 -0.43
C ILE A 127 4.02 -2.80 0.08
N TYR A 128 5.24 -2.99 0.54
CA TYR A 128 6.14 -1.91 0.94
C TYR A 128 7.31 -1.82 -0.01
N TYR A 129 7.78 -0.61 -0.33
CA TYR A 129 8.69 -0.41 -1.44
C TYR A 129 10.03 -1.15 -1.25
N TRP A 130 10.93 -0.66 -0.41
CA TRP A 130 12.27 -1.26 -0.28
C TRP A 130 12.24 -2.64 0.38
N ASP A 131 11.28 -2.89 1.29
CA ASP A 131 11.07 -4.19 1.94
C ASP A 131 10.84 -5.31 0.89
N SER A 132 10.19 -4.96 -0.21
CA SER A 132 9.91 -5.89 -1.31
C SER A 132 11.18 -6.41 -1.98
N TYR A 133 12.27 -5.64 -2.01
CA TYR A 133 13.53 -6.14 -2.55
C TYR A 133 14.06 -7.32 -1.74
N PHE A 134 14.05 -7.21 -0.41
CA PHE A 134 14.50 -8.30 0.46
C PHE A 134 13.56 -9.51 0.39
N THR A 135 12.25 -9.27 0.24
CA THR A 135 11.28 -10.33 -0.06
C THR A 135 11.61 -11.02 -1.39
N MET A 136 11.95 -10.26 -2.43
CA MET A 136 12.32 -10.81 -3.74
C MET A 136 13.59 -11.66 -3.70
N LEU A 137 14.59 -11.31 -2.87
CA LEU A 137 15.76 -12.18 -2.65
C LEU A 137 15.33 -13.56 -2.11
N GLY A 138 14.41 -13.59 -1.15
CA GLY A 138 13.84 -14.85 -0.64
C GLY A 138 13.03 -15.61 -1.70
N LEU A 139 12.23 -14.90 -2.49
CA LEU A 139 11.47 -15.49 -3.62
C LEU A 139 12.38 -16.06 -4.71
N GLN A 140 13.53 -15.43 -4.98
CA GLN A 140 14.55 -15.91 -5.90
C GLN A 140 15.11 -17.25 -5.43
N VAL A 141 15.50 -17.35 -4.16
CA VAL A 141 15.99 -18.62 -3.56
C VAL A 141 14.92 -19.72 -3.63
N SER A 142 13.65 -19.36 -3.45
CA SER A 142 12.50 -20.29 -3.55
C SER A 142 12.03 -20.53 -5.00
N GLY A 143 12.72 -20.02 -6.02
CA GLY A 143 12.40 -20.21 -7.44
C GLY A 143 11.07 -19.56 -7.89
N LYS A 144 10.53 -18.59 -7.11
CA LYS A 144 9.24 -17.94 -7.36
C LYS A 144 9.36 -16.69 -8.25
N VAL A 145 10.10 -16.82 -9.37
CA VAL A 145 10.46 -15.71 -10.27
C VAL A 145 9.23 -14.98 -10.85
N ASN A 146 8.12 -15.69 -11.07
CA ASN A 146 6.89 -15.06 -11.58
C ASN A 146 6.28 -14.08 -10.59
N ILE A 147 6.38 -14.33 -9.28
CA ILE A 147 5.90 -13.38 -8.27
C ILE A 147 6.81 -12.16 -8.19
N ILE A 148 8.13 -12.34 -8.34
CA ILE A 148 9.08 -11.21 -8.45
C ILE A 148 8.68 -10.30 -9.61
N GLU A 149 8.44 -10.85 -10.79
CA GLU A 149 8.03 -10.05 -11.96
C GLU A 149 6.69 -9.35 -11.72
N ASN A 150 5.68 -10.02 -11.15
CA ASN A 150 4.40 -9.41 -10.79
C ASN A 150 4.57 -8.22 -9.83
N MET A 151 5.45 -8.34 -8.83
CA MET A 151 5.72 -7.26 -7.88
C MET A 151 6.42 -6.08 -8.57
N ILE A 152 7.36 -6.33 -9.49
CA ILE A 152 8.01 -5.28 -10.30
C ILE A 152 6.99 -4.61 -11.23
N ASP A 153 6.10 -5.37 -11.86
CA ASP A 153 5.03 -4.84 -12.68
C ASP A 153 4.06 -3.97 -11.86
N ASN A 154 3.79 -4.31 -10.61
CA ASN A 154 3.02 -3.48 -9.68
C ASN A 154 3.74 -2.16 -9.35
N PHE A 155 5.04 -2.16 -9.11
CA PHE A 155 5.83 -0.94 -8.92
C PHE A 155 5.88 -0.09 -10.20
N SER A 156 5.98 -0.73 -11.37
CA SER A 156 5.86 -0.07 -12.66
C SER A 156 4.51 0.62 -12.84
N TRP A 157 3.44 -0.05 -12.41
CA TRP A 157 2.09 0.51 -12.41
C TRP A 157 2.00 1.74 -11.49
N LEU A 158 2.55 1.68 -10.27
CA LEU A 158 2.60 2.83 -9.36
C LEU A 158 3.37 4.00 -9.96
N LEU A 159 4.54 3.75 -10.57
CA LEU A 159 5.28 4.80 -11.29
C LEU A 159 4.46 5.42 -12.42
N LYS A 160 3.66 4.64 -13.13
CA LYS A 160 2.83 5.12 -14.22
C LYS A 160 1.60 5.91 -13.76
N GLU A 161 0.85 5.40 -12.80
CA GLU A 161 -0.44 5.96 -12.39
C GLU A 161 -0.31 7.01 -11.28
N VAL A 162 0.62 6.82 -10.33
CA VAL A 162 0.86 7.73 -9.21
C VAL A 162 1.96 8.75 -9.52
N GLY A 163 2.97 8.34 -10.28
CA GLY A 163 4.13 9.17 -10.65
C GLY A 163 5.40 8.82 -9.88
N PHE A 164 5.29 8.09 -8.80
CA PHE A 164 6.40 7.59 -7.98
C PHE A 164 5.96 6.32 -7.25
N ILE A 165 6.90 5.62 -6.61
CA ILE A 165 6.59 4.48 -5.74
C ILE A 165 6.40 5.00 -4.32
N PRO A 166 5.17 4.96 -3.76
CA PRO A 166 4.93 5.36 -2.38
C PRO A 166 5.58 4.38 -1.39
N ASN A 167 5.63 4.77 -0.13
CA ASN A 167 6.10 3.91 0.98
C ASN A 167 5.41 2.52 0.99
N GLY A 168 4.14 2.48 0.61
CA GLY A 168 3.33 1.28 0.40
C GLY A 168 2.08 1.64 -0.40
N ASN A 169 1.31 0.64 -0.84
CA ASN A 169 0.13 0.85 -1.69
C ASN A 169 -1.12 1.30 -0.92
N ARG A 170 -0.98 2.34 -0.09
CA ARG A 170 -2.10 3.03 0.58
C ARG A 170 -2.10 4.53 0.27
N SER A 171 -3.27 5.13 0.13
CA SER A 171 -3.42 6.54 -0.22
C SER A 171 -2.81 7.50 0.83
N TYR A 172 -2.77 7.10 2.10
CA TYR A 172 -2.12 7.88 3.15
C TYR A 172 -0.56 7.81 3.10
N PHE A 173 0.00 6.99 2.22
CA PHE A 173 1.43 6.98 1.91
C PHE A 173 1.83 7.84 0.70
N LEU A 174 0.87 8.49 0.03
CA LEU A 174 1.15 9.32 -1.14
C LEU A 174 2.00 10.56 -0.85
N GLY A 175 2.26 10.86 0.43
CA GLY A 175 3.14 11.95 0.86
C GLY A 175 4.61 11.55 1.05
N ARG A 176 4.98 10.29 0.82
CA ARG A 176 6.36 9.82 1.06
C ARG A 176 6.68 8.57 0.26
N SER A 177 7.99 8.40 0.00
CA SER A 177 8.57 7.18 -0.56
C SER A 177 9.58 6.57 0.44
N GLN A 178 10.04 5.37 0.16
CA GLN A 178 11.19 4.72 0.79
C GLN A 178 12.42 4.82 -0.13
N PRO A 179 13.64 4.44 0.32
CA PRO A 179 14.84 4.45 -0.52
C PRO A 179 14.64 3.72 -1.86
N PRO A 180 15.26 4.21 -2.96
CA PRO A 180 15.02 3.73 -4.31
C PRO A 180 15.68 2.38 -4.59
N PHE A 181 14.92 1.30 -4.46
CA PHE A 181 15.37 -0.08 -4.68
C PHE A 181 14.87 -0.69 -5.99
N TYR A 182 14.09 0.04 -6.79
CA TYR A 182 13.48 -0.48 -8.01
C TYR A 182 14.51 -0.97 -9.05
N ALA A 183 15.62 -0.23 -9.21
CA ALA A 183 16.70 -0.65 -10.10
C ALA A 183 17.36 -1.97 -9.65
N LEU A 184 17.50 -2.20 -8.34
CA LEU A 184 18.02 -3.44 -7.79
C LEU A 184 17.05 -4.61 -8.01
N MET A 185 15.75 -4.38 -7.90
CA MET A 185 14.71 -5.38 -8.20
C MET A 185 14.75 -5.81 -9.66
N ILE A 186 14.95 -4.87 -10.58
CA ILE A 186 15.07 -5.16 -12.01
C ILE A 186 16.36 -5.93 -12.30
N SER A 187 17.48 -5.58 -11.65
CA SER A 187 18.73 -6.32 -11.77
C SER A 187 18.56 -7.77 -11.31
N LEU A 188 17.89 -7.98 -10.18
CA LEU A 188 17.59 -9.31 -9.65
C LEU A 188 16.73 -10.14 -10.63
N LEU A 189 15.72 -9.52 -11.25
CA LEU A 189 14.92 -10.22 -12.28
C LEU A 189 15.73 -10.50 -13.55
N ALA A 190 16.67 -9.62 -13.91
CA ALA A 190 17.54 -9.82 -15.07
C ALA A 190 18.52 -10.98 -14.86
N GLU A 191 18.97 -11.25 -13.65
CA GLU A 191 19.75 -12.45 -13.32
C GLU A 191 18.99 -13.74 -13.67
N GLU A 192 17.67 -13.74 -13.49
CA GLU A 192 16.82 -14.91 -13.76
C GLU A 192 16.34 -15.01 -15.22
N LYS A 193 16.04 -13.87 -15.85
CA LYS A 193 15.38 -13.83 -17.16
C LYS A 193 16.22 -13.25 -18.28
N GLY A 194 17.44 -12.76 -17.98
CA GLY A 194 18.37 -12.20 -18.95
C GLY A 194 18.24 -10.69 -19.15
N GLU A 195 19.21 -10.11 -19.88
CA GLU A 195 19.41 -8.65 -20.01
C GLU A 195 18.26 -7.92 -20.72
N GLN A 196 17.40 -8.60 -21.47
CA GLN A 196 16.22 -8.00 -22.09
C GLN A 196 15.25 -7.37 -21.07
N ILE A 197 15.33 -7.76 -19.79
CA ILE A 197 14.58 -7.20 -18.69
C ILE A 197 14.89 -5.71 -18.52
N PHE A 198 16.15 -5.29 -18.65
CA PHE A 198 16.50 -3.87 -18.59
C PHE A 198 15.79 -3.05 -19.68
N THR A 199 15.71 -3.57 -20.89
CA THR A 199 14.99 -2.91 -21.98
C THR A 199 13.48 -2.85 -21.72
N LYS A 200 12.89 -3.94 -21.16
CA LYS A 200 11.46 -3.98 -20.81
C LYS A 200 11.08 -2.87 -19.83
N TYR A 201 11.91 -2.62 -18.83
CA TYR A 201 11.60 -1.70 -17.74
C TYR A 201 12.30 -0.33 -17.85
N LEU A 202 13.05 -0.06 -18.93
CA LEU A 202 13.86 1.16 -19.08
C LEU A 202 13.04 2.45 -18.83
N ALA A 203 11.87 2.57 -19.45
CA ALA A 203 11.03 3.75 -19.30
C ALA A 203 10.58 3.99 -17.85
N MET A 204 10.40 2.95 -17.06
CA MET A 204 10.02 3.06 -15.65
C MET A 204 11.22 3.36 -14.76
N LEU A 205 12.40 2.83 -15.10
CA LEU A 205 13.67 3.21 -14.45
C LEU A 205 13.98 4.69 -14.64
N GLU A 206 13.83 5.20 -15.87
CA GLU A 206 14.01 6.63 -16.17
C GLU A 206 13.00 7.50 -15.40
N ARG A 207 11.77 7.02 -15.23
CA ARG A 207 10.74 7.73 -14.50
C ARG A 207 11.04 7.79 -13.00
N GLU A 208 11.47 6.69 -12.38
CA GLU A 208 11.90 6.69 -10.99
C GLU A 208 13.13 7.58 -10.78
N TYR A 209 14.14 7.45 -11.64
CA TYR A 209 15.31 8.32 -11.62
C TYR A 209 14.93 9.80 -11.69
N SER A 210 14.02 10.14 -12.61
CA SER A 210 13.54 11.52 -12.77
C SER A 210 12.79 12.02 -11.53
N PHE A 211 12.02 11.17 -10.87
CA PHE A 211 11.36 11.52 -9.61
C PHE A 211 12.38 11.91 -8.52
N TRP A 212 13.43 11.09 -8.33
CA TRP A 212 14.44 11.33 -7.31
C TRP A 212 15.41 12.48 -7.65
N MET A 213 15.68 12.70 -8.93
CA MET A 213 16.66 13.70 -9.39
C MET A 213 16.01 15.03 -9.81
N ASN A 214 14.69 15.16 -9.72
CA ASN A 214 14.00 16.38 -10.12
C ASN A 214 14.36 17.53 -9.16
N ASN A 215 14.94 18.59 -9.70
CA ASN A 215 15.39 19.77 -8.93
C ASN A 215 14.25 20.50 -8.19
N ASN A 216 12.99 20.26 -8.56
CA ASN A 216 11.84 20.83 -7.84
C ASN A 216 11.69 20.30 -6.42
N MET A 217 12.40 19.23 -6.08
CA MET A 217 12.46 18.64 -4.74
C MET A 217 13.70 19.03 -3.95
N SER A 218 14.53 19.97 -4.43
CA SER A 218 15.69 20.41 -3.70
C SER A 218 15.29 21.15 -2.41
N LEU A 219 15.70 20.59 -1.28
CA LEU A 219 15.62 21.24 0.02
C LEU A 219 16.62 22.39 0.05
N ASN A 220 16.19 23.56 0.48
CA ASN A 220 17.09 24.69 0.75
C ASN A 220 17.09 25.03 2.25
N THR A 221 18.00 25.90 2.67
CA THR A 221 18.16 26.31 4.07
C THR A 221 16.96 27.06 4.66
N GLU A 222 16.10 27.60 3.81
CA GLU A 222 14.92 28.36 4.21
C GLU A 222 13.65 27.51 4.17
N ASN A 223 13.67 26.42 3.39
CA ASN A 223 12.53 25.55 3.20
C ASN A 223 12.93 24.07 3.32
N ASN A 224 12.72 23.51 4.50
CA ASN A 224 12.95 22.09 4.79
C ASN A 224 11.84 21.17 4.25
N ILE A 225 10.93 21.70 3.42
CA ILE A 225 9.76 21.00 2.90
C ILE A 225 9.82 21.02 1.39
N ALA A 226 9.87 19.87 0.76
CA ALA A 226 9.61 19.73 -0.66
C ALA A 226 8.09 19.50 -0.89
N GLU A 227 7.52 20.22 -1.84
CA GLU A 227 6.11 20.05 -2.22
C GLU A 227 6.05 19.55 -3.65
N GLU A 228 5.50 18.35 -3.84
CA GLU A 228 5.25 17.78 -5.15
C GLU A 228 3.83 17.19 -5.20
N HIS A 229 3.14 17.42 -6.32
CA HIS A 229 1.75 16.99 -6.54
C HIS A 229 0.77 17.41 -5.42
N GLY A 230 1.04 18.54 -4.74
CA GLY A 230 0.23 19.03 -3.62
C GLY A 230 0.49 18.35 -2.28
N VAL A 231 1.55 17.55 -2.18
CA VAL A 231 1.97 16.88 -0.96
C VAL A 231 3.26 17.49 -0.45
N LYS A 232 3.29 17.83 0.84
CA LYS A 232 4.47 18.36 1.52
C LYS A 232 5.27 17.21 2.11
N MET A 233 6.52 17.07 1.67
CA MET A 233 7.49 16.12 2.23
C MET A 233 8.50 16.86 3.09
N LYS A 234 8.77 16.33 4.28
CA LYS A 234 9.80 16.84 5.20
C LYS A 234 11.06 16.01 5.11
#